data_0cf8b2f3cf368c2bd9f83551da22e826
#
_entry.id   0cf8b2f3cf368c2bd9f83551da22e826
#
_cell.length_a   1.000
_cell.length_b   1.000
_cell.length_c   1.000
_cell.angle_alpha   90.00
_cell.angle_beta   90.00
_cell.angle_gamma   90.00
#
_symmetry.space_group_name_H-M   'P 1'
#
loop_
_entity.id
_entity.type
_entity.pdbx_description
1 polymer ?
#
loop_
_entity_poly.entity_id
_entity_poly.type
_entity_poly.pdbx_seq_one_letter_code
_entity_poly.pdbx_strand_id
1 'polypeptide(L)'
;SVKIGRNDPCWCKSGRKYKACHQAFDEKIAAIAAQGHIVPTHDIIKNADQIAGIKESCKINIAVLDYIQEHIHEGMNTAEIDKIVYDMTTSMGGIPAPLHYQGYPYSVCTSVNDQVCHGFPSKDVILKSGDIINVDVSTILNGYFSDSSRMFCIGDVSPEKKRLVDVTKECVEKGLAEVKPWGFLGDMGQAVHDHAFA
;
A
#
# COMPACT_ATOMS: atom_id res chain seq x y z
N SER A 1 3.24 -13.84 -26.47
CA SER A 1 3.94 -12.53 -26.43
C SER A 1 4.64 -12.29 -27.76
N VAL A 2 4.45 -11.10 -28.36
CA VAL A 2 5.16 -10.71 -29.57
C VAL A 2 6.65 -10.63 -29.26
N LYS A 3 7.47 -11.34 -30.02
CA LYS A 3 8.92 -11.38 -29.84
C LYS A 3 9.51 -10.04 -30.29
N ILE A 4 10.06 -9.25 -29.39
CA ILE A 4 10.65 -7.94 -29.66
C ILE A 4 12.01 -8.15 -30.32
N GLY A 5 12.25 -7.53 -31.48
CA GLY A 5 13.54 -7.55 -32.16
C GLY A 5 14.58 -6.65 -31.49
N ARG A 6 15.85 -6.98 -31.61
CA ARG A 6 16.96 -6.24 -30.98
C ARG A 6 16.99 -4.74 -31.31
N ASN A 7 16.54 -4.38 -32.52
CA ASN A 7 16.54 -3.00 -33.02
C ASN A 7 15.20 -2.28 -32.85
N ASP A 8 14.14 -2.99 -32.40
CA ASP A 8 12.82 -2.42 -32.16
C ASP A 8 12.85 -1.44 -30.99
N PRO A 9 11.86 -0.51 -30.92
CA PRO A 9 11.67 0.30 -29.73
C PRO A 9 11.44 -0.58 -28.48
N CYS A 10 12.05 -0.20 -27.37
CA CYS A 10 11.93 -0.95 -26.14
C CYS A 10 10.49 -0.88 -25.60
N TRP A 11 10.00 -1.97 -25.04
CA TRP A 11 8.66 -2.08 -24.43
C TRP A 11 8.42 -1.06 -23.30
N CYS A 12 9.48 -0.56 -22.67
CA CYS A 12 9.37 0.45 -21.61
C CYS A 12 9.02 1.87 -22.10
N LYS A 13 8.84 2.05 -23.41
CA LYS A 13 8.50 3.32 -24.08
C LYS A 13 9.54 4.45 -23.89
N SER A 14 10.77 4.11 -23.54
CA SER A 14 11.88 5.07 -23.41
C SER A 14 12.35 5.67 -24.75
N GLY A 15 11.88 5.17 -25.89
CA GLY A 15 12.35 5.53 -27.22
C GLY A 15 13.69 4.88 -27.63
N ARG A 16 14.37 4.21 -26.71
CA ARG A 16 15.64 3.52 -26.99
C ARG A 16 15.39 2.18 -27.65
N LYS A 17 16.38 1.69 -28.42
CA LYS A 17 16.34 0.34 -29.01
C LYS A 17 16.41 -0.70 -27.91
N TYR A 18 15.66 -1.80 -28.07
CA TYR A 18 15.56 -2.87 -27.08
C TYR A 18 16.93 -3.39 -26.63
N LYS A 19 17.86 -3.64 -27.58
CA LYS A 19 19.23 -4.12 -27.28
C LYS A 19 20.03 -3.19 -26.37
N ALA A 20 19.74 -1.89 -26.39
CA ALA A 20 20.42 -0.87 -25.61
C ALA A 20 19.62 -0.44 -24.36
N CYS A 21 18.53 -1.16 -24.06
CA CYS A 21 17.65 -0.84 -22.97
C CYS A 21 17.37 -2.06 -22.09
N HIS A 22 16.38 -2.88 -22.41
CA HIS A 22 15.93 -3.96 -21.54
C HIS A 22 16.25 -5.38 -22.03
N GLN A 23 17.00 -5.56 -23.12
CA GLN A 23 17.34 -6.91 -23.58
C GLN A 23 18.06 -7.73 -22.51
N ALA A 24 19.13 -7.18 -21.90
CA ALA A 24 19.88 -7.87 -20.84
C ALA A 24 19.02 -8.14 -19.59
N PHE A 25 18.12 -7.23 -19.27
CA PHE A 25 17.15 -7.42 -18.19
C PHE A 25 16.22 -8.60 -18.49
N ASP A 26 15.62 -8.64 -19.67
CA ASP A 26 14.70 -9.70 -20.06
C ASP A 26 15.40 -11.07 -20.16
N GLU A 27 16.64 -11.10 -20.63
CA GLU A 27 17.46 -12.32 -20.66
C GLU A 27 17.72 -12.85 -19.25
N LYS A 28 18.01 -11.96 -18.29
CA LYS A 28 18.17 -12.34 -16.87
C LYS A 28 16.87 -12.85 -16.26
N ILE A 29 15.74 -12.18 -16.52
CA ILE A 29 14.40 -12.63 -16.09
C ILE A 29 14.08 -14.01 -16.67
N ALA A 30 14.34 -14.23 -17.96
CA ALA A 30 14.11 -15.51 -18.60
C ALA A 30 14.96 -16.65 -17.99
N ALA A 31 16.21 -16.36 -17.62
CA ALA A 31 17.08 -17.32 -16.95
C ALA A 31 16.56 -17.70 -15.55
N ILE A 32 16.01 -16.74 -14.81
CA ILE A 32 15.39 -16.98 -13.50
C ILE A 32 14.09 -17.79 -13.67
N ALA A 33 13.27 -17.47 -14.66
CA ALA A 33 12.06 -18.23 -14.97
C ALA A 33 12.37 -19.69 -15.35
N ALA A 34 13.46 -19.93 -16.09
CA ALA A 34 13.91 -21.27 -16.46
C ALA A 34 14.31 -22.14 -15.25
N GLN A 35 14.60 -21.51 -14.11
CA GLN A 35 14.87 -22.19 -12.83
C GLN A 35 13.58 -22.53 -12.06
N GLY A 36 12.39 -22.23 -12.62
CA GLY A 36 11.11 -22.51 -11.99
C GLY A 36 10.55 -21.38 -11.13
N HIS A 37 11.18 -20.21 -11.12
CA HIS A 37 10.69 -19.06 -10.38
C HIS A 37 9.58 -18.30 -11.13
N ILE A 38 8.62 -17.74 -10.38
CA ILE A 38 7.64 -16.81 -10.91
C ILE A 38 8.33 -15.46 -11.10
N VAL A 39 8.20 -14.88 -12.28
CA VAL A 39 8.83 -13.61 -12.64
C VAL A 39 7.78 -12.56 -13.03
N PRO A 40 8.06 -11.27 -12.86
CA PRO A 40 7.14 -10.22 -13.24
C PRO A 40 6.96 -10.15 -14.76
N THR A 41 5.75 -9.81 -15.19
CA THR A 41 5.44 -9.45 -16.58
C THR A 41 5.75 -7.97 -16.84
N HIS A 42 5.93 -7.58 -18.11
CA HIS A 42 6.32 -6.21 -18.45
C HIS A 42 5.30 -5.15 -18.00
N ASP A 43 4.01 -5.49 -17.95
CA ASP A 43 2.92 -4.59 -17.54
C ASP A 43 2.98 -4.16 -16.08
N ILE A 44 3.58 -4.97 -15.21
CA ILE A 44 3.74 -4.63 -13.79
C ILE A 44 5.06 -3.94 -13.47
N ILE A 45 6.01 -3.92 -14.40
CA ILE A 45 7.30 -3.23 -14.24
C ILE A 45 7.11 -1.75 -14.54
N LYS A 46 7.43 -0.89 -13.57
CA LYS A 46 7.21 0.56 -13.67
C LYS A 46 8.46 1.26 -14.20
N ASN A 47 8.24 2.23 -15.11
CA ASN A 47 9.27 3.15 -15.55
C ASN A 47 9.39 4.36 -14.58
N ALA A 48 10.35 5.25 -14.84
CA ALA A 48 10.61 6.40 -13.97
C ALA A 48 9.41 7.36 -13.86
N ASP A 49 8.67 7.60 -14.95
CA ASP A 49 7.50 8.49 -14.95
C ASP A 49 6.35 7.88 -14.14
N GLN A 50 6.13 6.57 -14.27
CA GLN A 50 5.13 5.86 -13.49
C GLN A 50 5.47 5.86 -11.99
N ILE A 51 6.74 5.66 -11.63
CA ILE A 51 7.21 5.74 -10.25
C ILE A 51 7.00 7.16 -9.70
N ALA A 52 7.29 8.19 -10.48
CA ALA A 52 7.05 9.58 -10.08
C ALA A 52 5.54 9.82 -9.83
N GLY A 53 4.67 9.34 -10.71
CA GLY A 53 3.21 9.43 -10.53
C GLY A 53 2.72 8.73 -9.27
N ILE A 54 3.22 7.52 -8.98
CA ILE A 54 2.90 6.78 -7.75
C ILE A 54 3.35 7.59 -6.51
N LYS A 55 4.55 8.17 -6.53
CA LYS A 55 5.06 8.99 -5.43
C LYS A 55 4.19 10.22 -5.16
N GLU A 56 3.67 10.87 -6.20
CA GLU A 56 2.73 11.99 -6.01
C GLU A 56 1.41 11.53 -5.36
N SER A 57 0.87 10.38 -5.77
CA SER A 57 -0.29 9.79 -5.11
C SER A 57 0.00 9.45 -3.64
N CYS A 58 1.18 8.94 -3.32
CA CYS A 58 1.61 8.63 -1.96
C CYS A 58 1.61 9.87 -1.04
N LYS A 59 1.93 11.05 -1.57
CA LYS A 59 1.93 12.29 -0.78
C LYS A 59 0.54 12.61 -0.23
N ILE A 60 -0.50 12.39 -1.01
CA ILE A 60 -1.88 12.57 -0.55
C ILE A 60 -2.19 11.55 0.56
N ASN A 61 -1.88 10.29 0.33
CA ASN A 61 -2.12 9.20 1.28
C ASN A 61 -1.46 9.48 2.63
N ILE A 62 -0.20 9.90 2.62
CA ILE A 62 0.56 10.25 3.83
C ILE A 62 -0.07 11.45 4.54
N ALA A 63 -0.40 12.52 3.80
CA ALA A 63 -1.01 13.72 4.38
C ALA A 63 -2.34 13.42 5.06
N VAL A 64 -3.16 12.54 4.48
CA VAL A 64 -4.43 12.11 5.08
C VAL A 64 -4.19 11.33 6.38
N LEU A 65 -3.26 10.38 6.38
CA LEU A 65 -2.94 9.61 7.58
C LEU A 65 -2.32 10.47 8.69
N ASP A 66 -1.48 11.43 8.33
CA ASP A 66 -0.89 12.38 9.29
C ASP A 66 -1.97 13.26 9.93
N TYR A 67 -2.90 13.77 9.13
CA TYR A 67 -4.04 14.54 9.64
C TYR A 67 -4.91 13.71 10.59
N ILE A 68 -5.21 12.45 10.23
CA ILE A 68 -5.97 11.55 11.10
C ILE A 68 -5.22 11.33 12.42
N GLN A 69 -3.90 11.15 12.38
CA GLN A 69 -3.09 10.96 13.57
C GLN A 69 -3.18 12.13 14.56
N GLU A 70 -3.29 13.35 14.04
CA GLU A 70 -3.42 14.56 14.87
C GLU A 70 -4.83 14.78 15.43
N HIS A 71 -5.84 14.16 14.83
CA HIS A 71 -7.24 14.47 15.13
C HIS A 71 -8.04 13.28 15.68
N ILE A 72 -7.56 12.05 15.52
CA ILE A 72 -8.27 10.87 16.02
C ILE A 72 -8.30 10.87 17.56
N HIS A 73 -9.47 10.63 18.13
CA HIS A 73 -9.66 10.70 19.57
C HIS A 73 -10.81 9.81 20.05
N GLU A 74 -10.84 9.54 21.34
CA GLU A 74 -11.96 8.89 22.01
C GLU A 74 -13.26 9.69 21.80
N GLY A 75 -14.35 8.99 21.50
CA GLY A 75 -15.65 9.58 21.21
C GLY A 75 -15.90 9.87 19.74
N MET A 76 -14.86 9.86 18.89
CA MET A 76 -15.01 9.97 17.44
C MET A 76 -15.64 8.71 16.88
N ASN A 77 -16.60 8.83 15.96
CA ASN A 77 -17.11 7.67 15.23
C ASN A 77 -16.36 7.46 13.92
N THR A 78 -16.38 6.23 13.41
CA THR A 78 -15.59 5.89 12.21
C THR A 78 -16.14 6.52 10.92
N ALA A 79 -17.39 6.96 10.87
CA ALA A 79 -17.93 7.72 9.74
C ALA A 79 -17.32 9.13 9.65
N GLU A 80 -16.85 9.71 10.76
CA GLU A 80 -16.11 10.97 10.74
C GLU A 80 -14.74 10.79 10.09
N ILE A 81 -14.09 9.64 10.31
CA ILE A 81 -12.84 9.29 9.62
C ILE A 81 -13.07 9.18 8.11
N ASP A 82 -14.14 8.51 7.69
CA ASP A 82 -14.52 8.41 6.28
C ASP A 82 -14.70 9.79 5.64
N LYS A 83 -15.38 10.71 6.32
CA LYS A 83 -15.56 12.08 5.86
C LYS A 83 -14.24 12.82 5.71
N ILE A 84 -13.34 12.70 6.67
CA ILE A 84 -12.00 13.30 6.62
C ILE A 84 -11.24 12.78 5.39
N VAL A 85 -11.22 11.46 5.18
CA VAL A 85 -10.52 10.85 4.05
C VAL A 85 -11.07 11.36 2.73
N TYR A 86 -12.39 11.40 2.57
CA TYR A 86 -13.04 11.92 1.37
C TYR A 86 -12.70 13.40 1.12
N ASP A 87 -12.93 14.24 2.11
CA ASP A 87 -12.76 15.70 1.98
C ASP A 87 -11.29 16.06 1.68
N MET A 88 -10.34 15.49 2.40
CA MET A 88 -8.93 15.77 2.19
C MET A 88 -8.42 15.24 0.85
N THR A 89 -8.72 13.99 0.53
CA THR A 89 -8.28 13.37 -0.72
C THR A 89 -8.78 14.15 -1.92
N THR A 90 -10.06 14.52 -1.94
CA THR A 90 -10.66 15.28 -3.03
C THR A 90 -10.15 16.72 -3.09
N SER A 91 -9.93 17.37 -1.96
CA SER A 91 -9.36 18.73 -1.90
C SER A 91 -7.93 18.79 -2.46
N MET A 92 -7.18 17.70 -2.37
CA MET A 92 -5.83 17.57 -2.92
C MET A 92 -5.80 17.05 -4.37
N GLY A 93 -6.96 16.92 -5.00
CA GLY A 93 -7.11 16.49 -6.40
C GLY A 93 -7.09 14.98 -6.62
N GLY A 94 -7.08 14.17 -5.56
CA GLY A 94 -7.15 12.73 -5.61
C GLY A 94 -8.58 12.18 -5.57
N ILE A 95 -8.69 10.88 -5.78
CA ILE A 95 -9.92 10.11 -5.67
C ILE A 95 -9.68 9.02 -4.63
N PRO A 96 -10.56 8.85 -3.61
CA PRO A 96 -10.48 7.69 -2.73
C PRO A 96 -10.68 6.40 -3.54
N ALA A 97 -9.67 5.56 -3.60
CA ALA A 97 -9.70 4.36 -4.45
C ALA A 97 -10.80 3.34 -4.07
N PRO A 98 -11.14 3.14 -2.77
CA PRO A 98 -12.19 2.21 -2.38
C PRO A 98 -13.58 2.65 -2.81
N LEU A 99 -13.81 3.96 -2.91
CA LEU A 99 -15.15 4.51 -3.17
C LEU A 99 -15.69 4.03 -4.51
N HIS A 100 -16.84 3.37 -4.46
CA HIS A 100 -17.54 2.73 -5.58
C HIS A 100 -16.84 1.49 -6.19
N TYR A 101 -15.68 1.08 -5.67
CA TYR A 101 -15.05 -0.16 -6.10
C TYR A 101 -15.92 -1.36 -5.71
N GLN A 102 -16.39 -2.11 -6.70
CA GLN A 102 -17.32 -3.24 -6.51
C GLN A 102 -18.54 -2.90 -5.62
N GLY A 103 -19.01 -1.66 -5.70
CA GLY A 103 -20.17 -1.20 -4.90
C GLY A 103 -19.84 -0.75 -3.47
N TYR A 104 -18.55 -0.67 -3.09
CA TYR A 104 -18.14 -0.18 -1.77
C TYR A 104 -18.52 1.31 -1.61
N PRO A 105 -19.30 1.69 -0.59
CA PRO A 105 -19.88 3.04 -0.52
C PRO A 105 -19.04 4.05 0.27
N TYR A 106 -17.85 3.65 0.76
CA TYR A 106 -17.01 4.48 1.62
C TYR A 106 -15.65 4.79 0.99
N SER A 107 -14.95 5.78 1.55
CA SER A 107 -13.66 6.27 1.06
C SER A 107 -12.45 5.60 1.74
N VAL A 108 -12.68 4.83 2.78
CA VAL A 108 -11.66 4.24 3.66
C VAL A 108 -12.17 2.96 4.26
N CYS A 109 -11.26 2.08 4.69
CA CYS A 109 -11.59 0.97 5.57
C CYS A 109 -11.11 1.29 6.99
N THR A 110 -11.99 1.09 7.97
CA THR A 110 -11.72 1.30 9.40
C THR A 110 -11.98 0.01 10.16
N SER A 111 -10.92 -0.61 10.66
CA SER A 111 -11.01 -1.92 11.32
C SER A 111 -10.64 -1.78 12.78
N VAL A 112 -11.62 -1.94 13.67
CA VAL A 112 -11.50 -1.72 15.12
C VAL A 112 -11.33 -3.06 15.83
N ASN A 113 -10.34 -3.15 16.72
CA ASN A 113 -10.05 -4.30 17.60
C ASN A 113 -9.90 -5.60 16.82
N ASP A 114 -10.82 -6.54 16.95
CA ASP A 114 -10.80 -7.88 16.33
C ASP A 114 -11.21 -7.91 14.85
N GLN A 115 -11.62 -6.79 14.28
CA GLN A 115 -11.78 -6.68 12.82
C GLN A 115 -10.40 -6.73 12.16
N VAL A 116 -10.14 -7.80 11.41
CA VAL A 116 -8.83 -8.01 10.78
C VAL A 116 -8.56 -6.98 9.67
N CYS A 117 -9.52 -6.75 8.79
CA CYS A 117 -9.44 -5.77 7.69
C CYS A 117 -10.83 -5.46 7.14
N HIS A 118 -10.92 -4.46 6.26
CA HIS A 118 -12.09 -4.04 5.52
C HIS A 118 -13.31 -3.69 6.39
N GLY A 119 -13.08 -3.19 7.61
CA GLY A 119 -14.14 -2.66 8.46
C GLY A 119 -14.85 -1.48 7.79
N PHE A 120 -16.18 -1.45 7.87
CA PHE A 120 -17.01 -0.38 7.27
C PHE A 120 -17.10 0.80 8.23
N PRO A 121 -16.81 2.03 7.78
CA PRO A 121 -17.12 3.23 8.56
C PRO A 121 -18.59 3.29 8.96
N SER A 122 -18.87 3.67 10.21
CA SER A 122 -20.21 3.74 10.74
C SER A 122 -20.34 4.82 11.81
N LYS A 123 -21.50 5.49 11.87
CA LYS A 123 -21.86 6.40 12.94
C LYS A 123 -22.08 5.69 14.28
N ASP A 124 -22.35 4.40 14.22
CA ASP A 124 -22.61 3.58 15.41
C ASP A 124 -21.33 3.00 16.03
N VAL A 125 -20.20 3.04 15.30
CA VAL A 125 -18.90 2.61 15.80
C VAL A 125 -18.16 3.81 16.36
N ILE A 126 -18.27 4.00 17.67
CA ILE A 126 -17.65 5.09 18.43
C ILE A 126 -16.38 4.58 19.09
N LEU A 127 -15.27 5.25 18.83
CA LEU A 127 -13.97 4.92 19.41
C LEU A 127 -13.97 5.18 20.92
N LYS A 128 -13.44 4.23 21.67
CA LYS A 128 -13.35 4.25 23.12
C LYS A 128 -11.89 4.11 23.57
N SER A 129 -11.58 4.63 24.75
CA SER A 129 -10.29 4.33 25.37
C SER A 129 -10.08 2.80 25.48
N GLY A 130 -8.92 2.34 25.06
CA GLY A 130 -8.60 0.92 24.96
C GLY A 130 -8.79 0.30 23.58
N ASP A 131 -9.39 1.01 22.64
CA ASP A 131 -9.51 0.54 21.26
C ASP A 131 -8.19 0.70 20.49
N ILE A 132 -7.95 -0.24 19.59
CA ILE A 132 -6.99 -0.09 18.51
C ILE A 132 -7.75 -0.07 17.18
N ILE A 133 -7.32 0.75 16.24
CA ILE A 133 -7.98 0.88 14.94
C ILE A 133 -6.94 0.93 13.82
N ASN A 134 -7.16 0.15 12.76
CA ASN A 134 -6.46 0.31 11.50
C ASN A 134 -7.27 1.25 10.59
N VAL A 135 -6.62 2.28 10.09
CA VAL A 135 -7.17 3.18 9.06
C VAL A 135 -6.41 2.93 7.76
N ASP A 136 -7.12 2.41 6.78
CA ASP A 136 -6.55 1.94 5.52
C ASP A 136 -7.01 2.85 4.38
N VAL A 137 -6.06 3.63 3.86
CA VAL A 137 -6.27 4.70 2.87
C VAL A 137 -5.63 4.33 1.55
N SER A 138 -6.41 4.35 0.49
CA SER A 138 -5.92 4.18 -0.88
C SER A 138 -6.37 5.34 -1.75
N THR A 139 -5.45 5.90 -2.53
CA THR A 139 -5.67 7.11 -3.32
C THR A 139 -5.36 6.86 -4.79
N ILE A 140 -6.16 7.45 -5.67
CA ILE A 140 -5.87 7.55 -7.11
C ILE A 140 -5.59 9.01 -7.43
N LEU A 141 -4.42 9.29 -7.99
CA LEU A 141 -4.07 10.60 -8.51
C LEU A 141 -3.55 10.45 -9.94
N ASN A 142 -4.20 11.12 -10.89
CA ASN A 142 -3.82 11.05 -12.32
C ASN A 142 -3.67 9.60 -12.84
N GLY A 143 -4.50 8.69 -12.36
CA GLY A 143 -4.46 7.27 -12.70
C GLY A 143 -3.43 6.43 -11.95
N TYR A 144 -2.66 7.01 -11.04
CA TYR A 144 -1.68 6.32 -10.20
C TYR A 144 -2.23 6.04 -8.80
N PHE A 145 -2.06 4.80 -8.35
CA PHE A 145 -2.53 4.33 -7.05
C PHE A 145 -1.45 4.46 -5.99
N SER A 146 -1.87 4.85 -4.79
CA SER A 146 -1.12 4.68 -3.55
C SER A 146 -2.00 3.99 -2.52
N ASP A 147 -1.38 3.23 -1.63
CA ASP A 147 -2.07 2.42 -0.64
C ASP A 147 -1.19 2.28 0.59
N SER A 148 -1.74 2.65 1.74
CA SER A 148 -1.08 2.50 3.03
C SER A 148 -2.07 2.56 4.17
N SER A 149 -1.75 1.90 5.27
CA SER A 149 -2.54 1.92 6.47
C SER A 149 -1.70 2.28 7.69
N ARG A 150 -2.37 2.72 8.73
CA ARG A 150 -1.74 3.01 10.02
C ARG A 150 -2.63 2.55 11.16
N MET A 151 -1.99 1.98 12.19
CA MET A 151 -2.66 1.65 13.43
C MET A 151 -2.65 2.84 14.39
N PHE A 152 -3.78 3.04 15.07
CA PHE A 152 -3.92 4.05 16.12
C PHE A 152 -4.40 3.40 17.40
N CYS A 153 -3.78 3.77 18.51
CA CYS A 153 -4.19 3.40 19.86
C CYS A 153 -5.02 4.54 20.46
N ILE A 154 -6.22 4.24 20.92
CA ILE A 154 -7.14 5.24 21.47
C ILE A 154 -7.08 5.22 23.00
N GLY A 155 -6.68 6.34 23.61
CA GLY A 155 -6.58 6.43 25.05
C GLY A 155 -5.61 5.39 25.64
N ASP A 156 -6.00 4.81 26.76
CA ASP A 156 -5.20 3.81 27.49
C ASP A 156 -5.49 2.41 26.97
N VAL A 157 -4.63 1.88 26.10
CA VAL A 157 -4.73 0.52 25.59
C VAL A 157 -3.97 -0.46 26.47
N SER A 158 -4.43 -1.72 26.51
CA SER A 158 -3.75 -2.76 27.28
C SER A 158 -2.34 -3.02 26.73
N PRO A 159 -1.39 -3.44 27.60
CA PRO A 159 -0.04 -3.81 27.15
C PRO A 159 -0.02 -4.85 26.03
N GLU A 160 -0.97 -5.77 26.04
CA GLU A 160 -1.12 -6.81 25.02
C GLU A 160 -1.48 -6.21 23.64
N LYS A 161 -2.47 -5.32 23.60
CA LYS A 161 -2.85 -4.61 22.36
C LYS A 161 -1.72 -3.73 21.85
N LYS A 162 -1.05 -3.00 22.76
CA LYS A 162 0.09 -2.18 22.37
C LYS A 162 1.22 -3.02 21.79
N ARG A 163 1.54 -4.16 22.41
CA ARG A 163 2.54 -5.09 21.88
C ARG A 163 2.17 -5.57 20.48
N LEU A 164 0.91 -5.92 20.27
CA LEU A 164 0.43 -6.35 18.94
C LEU A 164 0.69 -5.26 17.87
N VAL A 165 0.35 -4.02 18.18
CA VAL A 165 0.57 -2.88 17.26
C VAL A 165 2.06 -2.67 17.00
N ASP A 166 2.89 -2.66 18.06
CA ASP A 166 4.33 -2.42 17.95
C ASP A 166 5.02 -3.55 17.14
N VAL A 167 4.75 -4.82 17.46
CA VAL A 167 5.33 -5.97 16.74
C VAL A 167 4.88 -5.99 15.29
N THR A 168 3.63 -5.67 15.01
CA THR A 168 3.13 -5.59 13.62
C THR A 168 3.85 -4.51 12.83
N LYS A 169 4.11 -3.35 13.42
CA LYS A 169 4.92 -2.29 12.80
C LYS A 169 6.34 -2.76 12.53
N GLU A 170 6.96 -3.43 13.50
CA GLU A 170 8.29 -4.02 13.32
C GLU A 170 8.32 -5.06 12.20
N CYS A 171 7.25 -5.87 12.05
CA CYS A 171 7.11 -6.81 10.93
C CYS A 171 7.17 -6.10 9.58
N VAL A 172 6.48 -4.96 9.43
CA VAL A 172 6.53 -4.15 8.21
C VAL A 172 7.95 -3.65 7.95
N GLU A 173 8.62 -3.11 8.95
CA GLU A 173 9.99 -2.59 8.84
C GLU A 173 10.98 -3.70 8.43
N LYS A 174 10.88 -4.87 9.05
CA LYS A 174 11.72 -6.04 8.72
C LYS A 174 11.43 -6.58 7.32
N GLY A 175 10.16 -6.65 6.94
CA GLY A 175 9.78 -7.06 5.59
C GLY A 175 10.32 -6.10 4.53
N LEU A 176 10.19 -4.80 4.73
CA LEU A 176 10.72 -3.78 3.82
C LEU A 176 12.24 -3.81 3.70
N ALA A 177 12.96 -4.15 4.78
CA ALA A 177 14.41 -4.28 4.76
C ALA A 177 14.91 -5.40 3.81
N GLU A 178 14.08 -6.40 3.54
CA GLU A 178 14.39 -7.48 2.60
C GLU A 178 14.09 -7.14 1.12
N VAL A 179 13.44 -6.00 0.85
CA VAL A 179 13.15 -5.56 -0.52
C VAL A 179 14.40 -4.99 -1.17
N LYS A 180 15.00 -5.79 -2.05
CA LYS A 180 16.26 -5.48 -2.73
C LYS A 180 16.12 -5.77 -4.24
N PRO A 181 16.86 -5.06 -5.10
CA PRO A 181 16.91 -5.41 -6.52
C PRO A 181 17.31 -6.90 -6.69
N TRP A 182 16.55 -7.62 -7.52
CA TRP A 182 16.75 -9.06 -7.80
C TRP A 182 16.52 -10.00 -6.61
N GLY A 183 16.01 -9.52 -5.49
CA GLY A 183 15.52 -10.35 -4.39
C GLY A 183 14.19 -11.01 -4.73
N PHE A 184 13.73 -11.89 -3.86
CA PHE A 184 12.46 -12.58 -3.99
C PHE A 184 11.40 -11.95 -3.10
N LEU A 185 10.17 -11.89 -3.59
CA LEU A 185 9.03 -11.42 -2.78
C LEU A 185 8.83 -12.30 -1.53
N GLY A 186 9.13 -13.59 -1.63
CA GLY A 186 9.09 -14.53 -0.50
C GLY A 186 10.03 -14.18 0.64
N ASP A 187 11.15 -13.50 0.39
CA ASP A 187 12.10 -13.08 1.43
C ASP A 187 11.44 -12.05 2.38
N MET A 188 10.65 -11.13 1.82
CA MET A 188 9.85 -10.18 2.61
C MET A 188 8.83 -10.92 3.48
N GLY A 189 8.07 -11.85 2.90
CA GLY A 189 7.08 -12.65 3.63
C GLY A 189 7.73 -13.50 4.73
N GLN A 190 8.90 -14.09 4.48
CA GLN A 190 9.62 -14.88 5.47
C GLN A 190 10.09 -14.02 6.65
N ALA A 191 10.61 -12.82 6.40
CA ALA A 191 11.05 -11.90 7.47
C ALA A 191 9.88 -11.48 8.36
N VAL A 192 8.72 -11.19 7.77
CA VAL A 192 7.48 -10.89 8.52
C VAL A 192 7.06 -12.09 9.37
N HIS A 193 7.01 -13.28 8.77
CA HIS A 193 6.65 -14.51 9.47
C HIS A 193 7.55 -14.78 10.67
N ASP A 194 8.86 -14.76 10.47
CA ASP A 194 9.85 -15.09 11.51
C ASP A 194 9.75 -14.12 12.69
N HIS A 195 9.52 -12.84 12.44
CA HIS A 195 9.35 -11.86 13.50
C HIS A 195 8.01 -12.00 14.24
N ALA A 196 6.94 -12.31 13.52
CA ALA A 196 5.62 -12.49 14.12
C ALA A 196 5.56 -13.72 15.04
N PHE A 197 6.37 -14.74 14.79
CA PHE A 197 6.42 -15.99 15.59
C PHE A 197 7.55 -16.02 16.63
N ALA A 198 8.39 -15.00 16.70
CA ALA A 198 9.42 -14.90 17.73
C ALA A 198 8.87 -14.34 19.04
#